data_3f98eefbeaa3a22d55b73d3987010df9
#
_entry.id   3f98eefbeaa3a22d55b73d3987010df9
#
_cell.length_a   1.000
_cell.length_b   1.000
_cell.length_c   1.000
_cell.angle_alpha   90.00
_cell.angle_beta   90.00
_cell.angle_gamma   90.00
#
_symmetry.space_group_name_H-M   'P 1'
#
loop_
_entity.id
_entity.type
_entity.pdbx_description
1 polymer ?
#
loop_
_entity_poly.entity_id
_entity_poly.type
_entity_poly.pdbx_seq_one_letter_code
_entity_poly.pdbx_strand_id
1 'polypeptide(L)'
;MTKRISQSEIEQLYIKWNTPDKVKAHCKAVSDVGVGLAEELNKHGYNLDIDLIRGSGLCHDVARIYERHDLIGCDILNELGYEDEANIVKVHMKYPKYNEIENLDECDIICLADRIVKENKYVGLDERIEYIINKVPEGNPEIIERILLKKEETKDVLDKIAQIIGKTMDELFIE
;
A
#
# COMPACT_ATOMS: atom_id res chain seq x y z
N MET A 1 -17.12 14.81 -9.83
CA MET A 1 -15.86 14.48 -9.15
C MET A 1 -16.15 13.43 -8.09
N THR A 2 -15.42 12.33 -8.09
CA THR A 2 -15.55 11.30 -7.05
C THR A 2 -15.10 11.88 -5.72
N LYS A 3 -15.84 11.63 -4.65
CA LYS A 3 -15.51 12.09 -3.31
C LYS A 3 -14.24 11.36 -2.83
N ARG A 4 -13.27 12.09 -2.28
CA ARG A 4 -12.06 11.54 -1.66
C ARG A 4 -12.06 11.83 -0.17
N ILE A 5 -11.60 10.87 0.64
CA ILE A 5 -11.55 11.02 2.09
C ILE A 5 -10.52 12.10 2.48
N SER A 6 -10.93 13.01 3.36
CA SER A 6 -10.06 14.07 3.84
C SER A 6 -9.18 13.62 5.01
N GLN A 7 -8.07 14.33 5.24
CA GLN A 7 -7.19 14.10 6.38
C GLN A 7 -7.95 14.16 7.72
N SER A 8 -8.85 15.11 7.86
CA SER A 8 -9.64 15.28 9.09
C SER A 8 -10.57 14.09 9.35
N GLU A 9 -11.19 13.53 8.31
CA GLU A 9 -12.04 12.34 8.43
C GLU A 9 -11.19 11.10 8.80
N ILE A 10 -10.00 10.97 8.23
CA ILE A 10 -9.06 9.89 8.58
C ILE A 10 -8.65 9.96 10.05
N GLU A 11 -8.34 11.14 10.56
CA GLU A 11 -8.02 11.34 11.98
C GLU A 11 -9.17 10.94 12.90
N GLN A 12 -10.41 11.27 12.51
CA GLN A 12 -11.60 10.83 13.24
C GLN A 12 -11.77 9.31 13.20
N LEU A 13 -11.48 8.65 12.07
CA LEU A 13 -11.51 7.21 11.96
C LEU A 13 -10.46 6.55 12.86
N TYR A 14 -9.24 7.06 12.89
CA TYR A 14 -8.19 6.56 13.78
C TYR A 14 -8.59 6.62 15.25
N ILE A 15 -9.26 7.69 15.68
CA ILE A 15 -9.79 7.81 17.05
C ILE A 15 -10.90 6.80 17.27
N LYS A 16 -11.90 6.77 16.38
CA LYS A 16 -13.08 5.89 16.50
C LYS A 16 -12.71 4.41 16.56
N TRP A 17 -11.71 4.00 15.79
CA TRP A 17 -11.29 2.60 15.67
C TRP A 17 -10.08 2.24 16.52
N ASN A 18 -9.64 3.14 17.41
CA ASN A 18 -8.49 2.94 18.29
C ASN A 18 -7.24 2.48 17.54
N THR A 19 -6.99 3.06 16.36
CA THR A 19 -5.82 2.71 15.55
C THR A 19 -4.55 3.06 16.30
N PRO A 20 -3.64 2.09 16.56
CA PRO A 20 -2.41 2.35 17.30
C PRO A 20 -1.49 3.35 16.58
N ASP A 21 -0.75 4.17 17.32
CA ASP A 21 0.13 5.19 16.74
C ASP A 21 1.18 4.61 15.77
N LYS A 22 1.73 3.43 16.08
CA LYS A 22 2.64 2.73 15.15
C LYS A 22 1.98 2.32 13.83
N VAL A 23 0.68 2.00 13.85
CA VAL A 23 -0.10 1.68 12.63
C VAL A 23 -0.39 2.96 11.86
N LYS A 24 -0.76 4.06 12.52
CA LYS A 24 -0.92 5.37 11.87
C LYS A 24 0.36 5.81 11.17
N ALA A 25 1.50 5.63 11.84
CA ALA A 25 2.81 5.94 11.25
C ALA A 25 3.14 5.07 10.04
N HIS A 26 2.77 3.78 10.08
CA HIS A 26 2.88 2.87 8.93
C HIS A 26 1.99 3.31 7.77
N CYS A 27 0.72 3.57 8.03
CA CYS A 27 -0.23 4.07 7.02
C CYS A 27 0.26 5.35 6.35
N LYS A 28 0.81 6.28 7.15
CA LYS A 28 1.41 7.50 6.61
C LYS A 28 2.59 7.20 5.69
N ALA A 29 3.50 6.33 6.08
CA ALA A 29 4.65 5.97 5.26
C ALA A 29 4.24 5.27 3.96
N VAL A 30 3.25 4.38 3.99
CA VAL A 30 2.69 3.73 2.79
C VAL A 30 2.04 4.77 1.88
N SER A 31 1.28 5.71 2.44
CA SER A 31 0.66 6.80 1.68
C SER A 31 1.73 7.69 1.03
N ASP A 32 2.74 8.12 1.77
CA ASP A 32 3.82 8.98 1.25
C ASP A 32 4.59 8.29 0.11
N VAL A 33 4.95 7.02 0.27
CA VAL A 33 5.62 6.23 -0.78
C VAL A 33 4.72 6.02 -1.99
N GLY A 34 3.46 5.68 -1.79
CA GLY A 34 2.49 5.52 -2.87
C GLY A 34 2.29 6.80 -3.67
N VAL A 35 2.14 7.94 -3.00
CA VAL A 35 2.04 9.27 -3.64
C VAL A 35 3.31 9.59 -4.42
N GLY A 36 4.50 9.37 -3.83
CA GLY A 36 5.78 9.61 -4.51
C GLY A 36 5.94 8.79 -5.79
N LEU A 37 5.59 7.49 -5.75
CA LEU A 37 5.57 6.62 -6.94
C LEU A 37 4.61 7.14 -8.01
N ALA A 38 3.39 7.48 -7.62
CA ALA A 38 2.35 7.92 -8.54
C ALA A 38 2.68 9.28 -9.17
N GLU A 39 3.19 10.22 -8.40
CA GLU A 39 3.65 11.53 -8.92
C GLU A 39 4.76 11.37 -9.94
N GLU A 40 5.72 10.47 -9.68
CA GLU A 40 6.80 10.21 -10.63
C GLU A 40 6.28 9.51 -11.89
N LEU A 41 5.43 8.48 -11.77
CA LEU A 41 4.81 7.82 -12.91
C LEU A 41 3.93 8.77 -13.75
N ASN A 42 3.20 9.67 -13.11
CA ASN A 42 2.37 10.67 -13.81
C ASN A 42 3.22 11.61 -14.68
N LYS A 43 4.46 11.91 -14.29
CA LYS A 43 5.41 12.66 -15.15
C LYS A 43 5.80 11.88 -16.43
N HIS A 44 5.60 10.56 -16.40
CA HIS A 44 5.92 9.65 -17.51
C HIS A 44 4.67 9.14 -18.26
N GLY A 45 3.55 9.86 -18.15
CA GLY A 45 2.35 9.65 -18.95
C GLY A 45 1.26 8.78 -18.30
N TYR A 46 1.42 8.38 -17.06
CA TYR A 46 0.33 7.78 -16.27
C TYR A 46 -0.67 8.86 -15.83
N ASN A 47 -1.85 8.43 -15.42
CA ASN A 47 -2.90 9.33 -14.94
C ASN A 47 -3.51 8.79 -13.63
N LEU A 48 -2.64 8.55 -12.64
CA LEU A 48 -3.01 8.02 -11.33
C LEU A 48 -3.63 9.12 -10.46
N ASP A 49 -4.70 8.79 -9.76
CA ASP A 49 -5.39 9.68 -8.81
C ASP A 49 -4.61 9.75 -7.50
N ILE A 50 -3.86 10.82 -7.32
CA ILE A 50 -3.00 11.05 -6.15
C ILE A 50 -3.80 11.12 -4.85
N ASP A 51 -5.02 11.69 -4.89
CA ASP A 51 -5.84 11.82 -3.70
C ASP A 51 -6.45 10.48 -3.29
N LEU A 52 -6.81 9.62 -4.25
CA LEU A 52 -7.22 8.25 -4.00
C LEU A 52 -6.09 7.43 -3.37
N ILE A 53 -4.87 7.52 -3.92
CA ILE A 53 -3.69 6.83 -3.38
C ILE A 53 -3.40 7.32 -1.95
N ARG A 54 -3.42 8.63 -1.72
CA ARG A 54 -3.20 9.21 -0.39
C ARG A 54 -4.23 8.69 0.62
N GLY A 55 -5.50 8.76 0.29
CA GLY A 55 -6.60 8.33 1.17
C GLY A 55 -6.53 6.84 1.45
N SER A 56 -6.35 6.03 0.42
CA SER A 56 -6.25 4.57 0.55
C SER A 56 -5.04 4.16 1.39
N GLY A 57 -3.87 4.76 1.16
CA GLY A 57 -2.67 4.50 1.95
C GLY A 57 -2.86 4.82 3.43
N LEU A 58 -3.50 5.95 3.74
CA LEU A 58 -3.79 6.33 5.12
C LEU A 58 -4.84 5.44 5.79
N CYS A 59 -5.75 4.82 5.03
CA CYS A 59 -6.85 4.03 5.58
C CYS A 59 -6.63 2.51 5.53
N HIS A 60 -5.63 1.98 4.79
CA HIS A 60 -5.56 0.55 4.50
C HIS A 60 -5.53 -0.35 5.74
N ASP A 61 -4.93 0.12 6.81
CA ASP A 61 -4.81 -0.58 8.09
C ASP A 61 -5.61 0.09 9.24
N VAL A 62 -6.60 0.94 8.94
CA VAL A 62 -7.38 1.69 9.96
C VAL A 62 -7.94 0.80 11.06
N ALA A 63 -8.39 -0.40 10.72
CA ALA A 63 -8.97 -1.39 11.64
C ALA A 63 -7.97 -2.50 12.05
N ARG A 64 -6.67 -2.26 11.99
CA ARG A 64 -5.57 -3.26 12.12
C ARG A 64 -5.61 -4.11 13.38
N ILE A 65 -6.21 -3.64 14.45
CA ILE A 65 -6.33 -4.39 15.71
C ILE A 65 -7.41 -5.49 15.66
N TYR A 66 -8.25 -5.49 14.62
CA TYR A 66 -9.32 -6.48 14.45
C TYR A 66 -8.89 -7.55 13.44
N GLU A 67 -9.39 -8.77 13.64
CA GLU A 67 -9.29 -9.81 12.63
C GLU A 67 -10.06 -9.39 11.38
N ARG A 68 -9.55 -9.71 10.21
CA ARG A 68 -10.13 -9.30 8.91
C ARG A 68 -10.29 -7.78 8.78
N HIS A 69 -9.29 -7.03 9.25
CA HIS A 69 -9.25 -5.57 9.15
C HIS A 69 -9.41 -5.04 7.71
N ASP A 70 -9.05 -5.85 6.72
CA ASP A 70 -9.29 -5.59 5.30
C ASP A 70 -10.78 -5.42 4.97
N LEU A 71 -11.62 -6.32 5.47
CA LEU A 71 -13.07 -6.25 5.27
C LEU A 71 -13.73 -5.17 6.13
N ILE A 72 -13.31 -5.07 7.40
CA ILE A 72 -13.83 -4.04 8.31
C ILE A 72 -13.51 -2.65 7.78
N GLY A 73 -12.27 -2.42 7.33
CA GLY A 73 -11.87 -1.15 6.71
C GLY A 73 -12.67 -0.83 5.44
N CYS A 74 -12.91 -1.83 4.61
CA CYS A 74 -13.77 -1.71 3.43
C CYS A 74 -15.20 -1.29 3.81
N ASP A 75 -15.81 -1.95 4.78
CA ASP A 75 -17.18 -1.66 5.21
C ASP A 75 -17.30 -0.22 5.78
N ILE A 76 -16.33 0.20 6.61
CA ILE A 76 -16.25 1.55 7.16
C ILE A 76 -16.25 2.61 6.03
N LEU A 77 -15.41 2.41 5.02
CA LEU A 77 -15.25 3.35 3.93
C LEU A 77 -16.48 3.39 3.02
N ASN A 78 -17.10 2.23 2.76
CA ASN A 78 -18.36 2.15 2.00
C ASN A 78 -19.51 2.88 2.73
N GLU A 79 -19.65 2.70 4.03
CA GLU A 79 -20.67 3.40 4.83
C GLU A 79 -20.53 4.93 4.79
N LEU A 80 -19.30 5.42 4.59
CA LEU A 80 -18.99 6.84 4.47
C LEU A 80 -19.05 7.34 3.01
N GLY A 81 -19.28 6.44 2.04
CA GLY A 81 -19.38 6.77 0.62
C GLY A 81 -18.03 6.91 -0.10
N TYR A 82 -16.97 6.26 0.40
CA TYR A 82 -15.62 6.21 -0.20
C TYR A 82 -15.39 4.86 -0.87
N GLU A 83 -16.16 4.56 -1.92
CA GLU A 83 -16.19 3.25 -2.58
C GLU A 83 -14.84 2.89 -3.23
N ASP A 84 -14.15 3.85 -3.81
CA ASP A 84 -12.86 3.60 -4.48
C ASP A 84 -11.79 3.23 -3.45
N GLU A 85 -11.66 3.99 -2.36
CA GLU A 85 -10.77 3.67 -1.24
C GLU A 85 -11.14 2.32 -0.61
N ALA A 86 -12.44 2.04 -0.43
CA ALA A 86 -12.92 0.78 0.13
C ALA A 86 -12.49 -0.43 -0.70
N ASN A 87 -12.55 -0.32 -2.04
CA ASN A 87 -12.14 -1.38 -2.95
C ASN A 87 -10.63 -1.69 -2.83
N ILE A 88 -9.79 -0.67 -2.69
CA ILE A 88 -8.35 -0.84 -2.49
C ILE A 88 -8.07 -1.48 -1.13
N VAL A 89 -8.68 -0.98 -0.06
CA VAL A 89 -8.51 -1.50 1.30
C VAL A 89 -8.94 -2.97 1.39
N LYS A 90 -10.02 -3.36 0.72
CA LYS A 90 -10.53 -4.74 0.71
C LYS A 90 -9.53 -5.78 0.20
N VAL A 91 -8.67 -5.40 -0.73
CA VAL A 91 -7.80 -6.35 -1.43
C VAL A 91 -6.34 -6.30 -0.98
N HIS A 92 -5.92 -5.29 -0.22
CA HIS A 92 -4.51 -5.11 0.12
C HIS A 92 -3.88 -6.31 0.83
N MET A 93 -4.65 -7.06 1.64
CA MET A 93 -4.18 -8.28 2.31
C MET A 93 -4.13 -9.51 1.40
N LYS A 94 -4.85 -9.49 0.29
CA LYS A 94 -4.92 -10.63 -0.65
C LYS A 94 -3.81 -10.61 -1.68
N TYR A 95 -3.14 -9.48 -1.82
CA TYR A 95 -2.06 -9.27 -2.79
C TYR A 95 -2.44 -9.73 -4.19
N PRO A 96 -3.39 -9.05 -4.85
CA PRO A 96 -3.82 -9.42 -6.19
C PRO A 96 -2.62 -9.41 -7.15
N LYS A 97 -2.77 -10.10 -8.28
CA LYS A 97 -1.81 -9.98 -9.36
C LYS A 97 -1.78 -8.53 -9.84
N TYR A 98 -0.58 -7.97 -10.02
CA TYR A 98 -0.43 -6.64 -10.59
C TYR A 98 -0.95 -6.58 -12.02
N ASN A 99 -1.48 -5.44 -12.40
CA ASN A 99 -1.80 -5.14 -13.79
C ASN A 99 -0.52 -5.09 -14.65
N GLU A 100 -0.69 -5.15 -15.97
CA GLU A 100 0.42 -4.93 -16.88
C GLU A 100 0.99 -3.51 -16.67
N ILE A 101 2.29 -3.36 -16.90
CA ILE A 101 3.03 -2.12 -16.54
C ILE A 101 2.40 -0.86 -17.13
N GLU A 102 1.82 -0.94 -18.32
CA GLU A 102 1.17 0.19 -19.00
C GLU A 102 -0.19 0.55 -18.38
N ASN A 103 -0.76 -0.32 -17.55
CA ASN A 103 -2.09 -0.20 -17.00
C ASN A 103 -2.11 -0.25 -15.48
N LEU A 104 -0.99 0.07 -14.82
CA LEU A 104 -0.95 0.14 -13.36
C LEU A 104 -2.00 1.12 -12.84
N ASP A 105 -2.72 0.70 -11.83
CA ASP A 105 -3.74 1.50 -11.16
C ASP A 105 -3.36 1.85 -9.70
N GLU A 106 -4.22 2.59 -9.04
CA GLU A 106 -3.99 3.05 -7.66
C GLU A 106 -3.90 1.88 -6.67
N CYS A 107 -4.59 0.77 -6.94
CA CYS A 107 -4.51 -0.44 -6.13
C CYS A 107 -3.11 -1.07 -6.24
N ASP A 108 -2.56 -1.17 -7.44
CA ASP A 108 -1.20 -1.65 -7.67
C ASP A 108 -0.19 -0.79 -6.90
N ILE A 109 -0.33 0.53 -6.98
CA ILE A 109 0.58 1.47 -6.31
C ILE A 109 0.54 1.31 -4.79
N ILE A 110 -0.63 1.16 -4.18
CA ILE A 110 -0.74 0.93 -2.73
C ILE A 110 -0.15 -0.43 -2.34
N CYS A 111 -0.41 -1.48 -3.12
CA CYS A 111 0.18 -2.80 -2.88
C CYS A 111 1.71 -2.79 -3.01
N LEU A 112 2.27 -2.07 -3.98
CA LEU A 112 3.72 -1.87 -4.12
C LEU A 112 4.29 -1.11 -2.93
N ALA A 113 3.66 0.00 -2.54
CA ALA A 113 4.12 0.84 -1.43
C ALA A 113 4.17 0.06 -0.10
N ASP A 114 3.14 -0.72 0.23
CA ASP A 114 3.13 -1.54 1.44
C ASP A 114 4.23 -2.63 1.43
N ARG A 115 4.68 -3.07 0.25
CA ARG A 115 5.75 -4.07 0.11
C ARG A 115 7.16 -3.54 0.21
N ILE A 116 7.36 -2.23 0.24
CA ILE A 116 8.66 -1.58 0.35
C ILE A 116 8.76 -0.67 1.58
N VAL A 117 7.70 -0.63 2.39
CA VAL A 117 7.63 0.10 3.67
C VAL A 117 7.64 -0.90 4.83
N LYS A 118 8.46 -0.63 5.84
CA LYS A 118 8.50 -1.35 7.11
C LYS A 118 8.34 -0.36 8.25
N GLU A 119 7.41 -0.66 9.14
CA GLU A 119 7.04 0.27 10.21
C GLU A 119 6.67 1.64 9.63
N ASN A 120 7.44 2.66 9.86
CA ASN A 120 7.15 4.03 9.45
C ASN A 120 8.08 4.60 8.37
N LYS A 121 8.79 3.75 7.62
CA LYS A 121 9.74 4.19 6.60
C LYS A 121 9.89 3.24 5.43
N TYR A 122 10.34 3.79 4.31
CA TYR A 122 10.85 3.01 3.19
C TYR A 122 12.09 2.21 3.60
N VAL A 123 12.14 0.93 3.20
CA VAL A 123 13.28 0.03 3.43
C VAL A 123 13.64 -0.81 2.21
N GLY A 124 12.88 -0.70 1.13
CA GLY A 124 13.01 -1.56 -0.04
C GLY A 124 12.37 -2.93 0.14
N LEU A 125 12.31 -3.66 -0.98
CA LEU A 125 11.58 -4.93 -1.05
C LEU A 125 12.23 -6.03 -0.21
N ASP A 126 13.55 -6.18 -0.29
CA ASP A 126 14.26 -7.29 0.37
C ASP A 126 14.11 -7.24 1.89
N GLU A 127 14.37 -6.10 2.51
CA GLU A 127 14.26 -5.94 3.96
C GLU A 127 12.80 -6.11 4.43
N ARG A 128 11.84 -5.60 3.67
CA ARG A 128 10.42 -5.76 4.00
C ARG A 128 9.98 -7.21 3.94
N ILE A 129 10.39 -7.95 2.92
CA ILE A 129 10.04 -9.36 2.77
C ILE A 129 10.69 -10.22 3.84
N GLU A 130 11.96 -9.99 4.16
CA GLU A 130 12.62 -10.66 5.29
C GLU A 130 11.88 -10.43 6.61
N TYR A 131 11.47 -9.21 6.89
CA TYR A 131 10.67 -8.87 8.06
C TYR A 131 9.33 -9.63 8.10
N ILE A 132 8.66 -9.80 6.95
CA ILE A 132 7.40 -10.54 6.86
C ILE A 132 7.65 -12.04 7.09
N ILE A 133 8.68 -12.62 6.45
CA ILE A 133 9.05 -14.05 6.60
C ILE A 133 9.35 -14.38 8.05
N ASN A 134 10.08 -13.53 8.75
CA ASN A 134 10.42 -13.72 10.17
C ASN A 134 9.19 -13.72 11.11
N LYS A 135 8.04 -13.27 10.63
CA LYS A 135 6.76 -13.31 11.36
C LYS A 135 5.87 -14.48 10.98
N VAL A 136 6.27 -15.30 10.03
CA VAL A 136 5.48 -16.47 9.62
C VAL A 136 5.44 -17.47 10.78
N PRO A 137 4.23 -17.86 11.27
CA PRO A 137 4.10 -18.79 12.36
C PRO A 137 4.84 -20.11 12.08
N GLU A 138 5.68 -20.51 13.04
CA GLU A 138 6.46 -21.78 12.98
C GLU A 138 7.32 -21.93 11.71
N GLY A 139 7.57 -20.84 10.96
CA GLY A 139 8.33 -20.88 9.72
C GLY A 139 7.65 -21.71 8.62
N ASN A 140 6.32 -21.72 8.57
CA ASN A 140 5.53 -22.53 7.63
C ASN A 140 6.03 -22.40 6.19
N PRO A 141 6.56 -23.50 5.58
CA PRO A 141 7.20 -23.43 4.26
C PRO A 141 6.26 -23.00 3.13
N GLU A 142 4.97 -23.41 3.18
CA GLU A 142 4.00 -23.06 2.13
C GLU A 142 3.68 -21.56 2.14
N ILE A 143 3.62 -20.96 3.32
CA ILE A 143 3.40 -19.51 3.45
C ILE A 143 4.62 -18.77 2.95
N ILE A 144 5.83 -19.21 3.34
CA ILE A 144 7.09 -18.60 2.89
C ILE A 144 7.23 -18.69 1.36
N GLU A 145 6.92 -19.84 0.76
CA GLU A 145 6.96 -20.01 -0.70
C GLU A 145 6.04 -19.01 -1.42
N ARG A 146 4.81 -18.84 -0.94
CA ARG A 146 3.88 -17.85 -1.50
C ARG A 146 4.40 -16.41 -1.37
N ILE A 147 5.02 -16.08 -0.24
CA ILE A 147 5.63 -14.77 -0.01
C ILE A 147 6.77 -14.54 -1.01
N LEU A 148 7.63 -15.56 -1.23
CA LEU A 148 8.76 -15.47 -2.16
C LEU A 148 8.30 -15.36 -3.62
N LEU A 149 7.27 -16.10 -4.02
CA LEU A 149 6.68 -15.96 -5.37
C LEU A 149 6.15 -14.53 -5.58
N LYS A 150 5.45 -13.99 -4.58
CA LYS A 150 4.95 -12.62 -4.64
C LYS A 150 6.06 -11.58 -4.62
N LYS A 151 7.18 -11.87 -3.94
CA LYS A 151 8.38 -11.05 -3.98
C LYS A 151 8.91 -10.90 -5.40
N GLU A 152 9.03 -12.00 -6.14
CA GLU A 152 9.53 -11.99 -7.52
C GLU A 152 8.60 -11.18 -8.45
N GLU A 153 7.28 -11.35 -8.34
CA GLU A 153 6.32 -10.53 -9.09
C GLU A 153 6.46 -9.04 -8.76
N THR A 154 6.58 -8.73 -7.48
CA THR A 154 6.72 -7.33 -7.02
C THR A 154 8.03 -6.72 -7.52
N LYS A 155 9.13 -7.50 -7.47
CA LYS A 155 10.43 -7.07 -7.97
C LYS A 155 10.38 -6.75 -9.47
N ASP A 156 9.77 -7.60 -10.28
CA ASP A 156 9.63 -7.39 -11.72
C ASP A 156 8.91 -6.07 -12.02
N VAL A 157 7.83 -5.79 -11.32
CA VAL A 157 7.09 -4.52 -11.50
C VAL A 157 7.92 -3.32 -11.06
N LEU A 158 8.59 -3.38 -9.90
CA LEU A 158 9.45 -2.29 -9.43
C LEU A 158 10.63 -2.02 -10.36
N ASP A 159 11.25 -3.08 -10.91
CA ASP A 159 12.34 -2.95 -11.89
C ASP A 159 11.85 -2.26 -13.18
N LYS A 160 10.66 -2.60 -13.67
CA LYS A 160 10.03 -1.96 -14.82
C LYS A 160 9.69 -0.49 -14.54
N ILE A 161 9.15 -0.19 -13.35
CA ILE A 161 8.90 1.19 -12.93
C ILE A 161 10.22 1.97 -12.92
N ALA A 162 11.28 1.42 -12.33
CA ALA A 162 12.60 2.05 -12.28
C ALA A 162 13.14 2.37 -13.68
N GLN A 163 12.93 1.48 -14.66
CA GLN A 163 13.30 1.74 -16.07
C GLN A 163 12.49 2.89 -16.68
N ILE A 164 11.19 2.98 -16.39
CA ILE A 164 10.32 4.04 -16.91
C ILE A 164 10.71 5.39 -16.33
N ILE A 165 10.88 5.48 -15.01
CA ILE A 165 11.18 6.74 -14.34
C ILE A 165 12.67 7.14 -14.40
N GLY A 166 13.54 6.22 -14.81
CA GLY A 166 14.98 6.45 -14.89
C GLY A 166 15.69 6.58 -13.53
N LYS A 167 15.09 6.06 -12.46
CA LYS A 167 15.60 6.09 -11.08
C LYS A 167 15.29 4.76 -10.39
N THR A 168 16.16 4.32 -9.51
CA THR A 168 15.87 3.22 -8.60
C THR A 168 14.90 3.67 -7.50
N MET A 169 14.28 2.71 -6.80
CA MET A 169 13.43 3.04 -5.65
C MET A 169 14.23 3.70 -4.52
N ASP A 170 15.49 3.31 -4.33
CA ASP A 170 16.36 3.94 -3.33
C ASP A 170 16.66 5.39 -3.69
N GLU A 171 16.95 5.70 -4.95
CA GLU A 171 17.15 7.09 -5.43
C GLU A 171 15.88 7.94 -5.31
N LEU A 172 14.72 7.32 -5.30
CA LEU A 172 13.44 8.02 -5.16
C LEU A 172 13.08 8.31 -3.69
N PHE A 173 13.44 7.42 -2.76
CA PHE A 173 12.96 7.45 -1.38
C PHE A 173 14.04 7.58 -0.29
N ILE A 174 15.33 7.46 -0.63
CA ILE A 174 16.44 7.68 0.31
C ILE A 174 17.11 9.00 -0.06
N GLU A 175 17.08 9.96 0.87
CA GLU A 175 17.81 11.23 0.79
C GLU A 175 19.32 11.04 1.03
#